data_86bcc877f82716a146a97382d1071978
#
_entry.id   86bcc877f82716a146a97382d1071978
#
_cell.length_a   1.000
_cell.length_b   1.000
_cell.length_c   1.000
_cell.angle_alpha   90.00
_cell.angle_beta   90.00
_cell.angle_gamma   90.00
#
_symmetry.space_group_name_H-M   'P 1'
#
loop_
_entity.id
_entity.type
_entity.pdbx_description
1 polymer ?
#
loop_
_entity_poly.entity_id
_entity_poly.type
_entity_poly.pdbx_seq_one_letter_code
_entity_poly.pdbx_strand_id
1 'polypeptide(L)'
;MRRPLVLHRPITAAVILWSAAAWIGAQTNTAGAQEILTYRGADREQAILDGARKEGQVVLYSSLIVNQATRPLSQAFMKKYPFIKMTFWRGDTEDIIARLSAEARANNIVADVIEGTGVGEAAVEAKLTQPYFTPMVAAMPDRYRDPRGHWASTRISYFSIAYNTRLVPAGQVPKSYDDLLDPRWRGKLAWRIGSTSGTPLFLTNIRLARGEDATDYFRRLATQKIINFGSGSARTLVDRVIAGEFPIALNIFAHHPLISRAKGAPVNSQLMDPVPSTAGTVLIPRGVRHPNAALLLADFILSQEGQQILASAEYFPVRPDVPSNDMLASVIPAHAGVPEQFVGPDRLNRYTESSAKIFDEMFR
;
A
#
# COMPACT_ATOMS: atom_id res chain seq x y z
N MET A 1 -41.50 67.50 -47.52
CA MET A 1 -40.59 66.71 -46.70
C MET A 1 -41.39 65.62 -46.00
N ARG A 2 -41.33 64.39 -46.49
CA ARG A 2 -42.12 63.25 -45.96
C ARG A 2 -41.20 62.41 -45.10
N ARG A 3 -41.58 62.13 -43.84
CA ARG A 3 -40.93 61.17 -42.92
C ARG A 3 -41.44 59.74 -43.23
N PRO A 4 -40.62 58.71 -43.21
CA PRO A 4 -41.09 57.33 -43.34
C PRO A 4 -41.52 56.78 -42.00
N LEU A 5 -42.59 55.94 -42.04
CA LEU A 5 -43.15 55.17 -40.98
C LEU A 5 -42.19 54.00 -40.67
N VAL A 6 -41.89 53.74 -39.39
CA VAL A 6 -41.19 52.56 -38.91
C VAL A 6 -42.21 51.53 -38.39
N LEU A 7 -42.31 50.40 -39.08
CA LEU A 7 -43.12 49.24 -38.63
C LEU A 7 -42.39 48.49 -37.56
N HIS A 8 -42.95 48.39 -36.37
CA HIS A 8 -42.50 47.45 -35.33
C HIS A 8 -43.08 46.08 -35.57
N ARG A 9 -42.22 45.06 -35.72
CA ARG A 9 -42.58 43.64 -35.68
C ARG A 9 -42.48 43.14 -34.22
N PRO A 10 -43.42 42.31 -33.71
CA PRO A 10 -43.30 41.71 -32.40
C PRO A 10 -42.35 40.51 -32.44
N ILE A 11 -41.39 40.48 -31.48
CA ILE A 11 -40.51 39.33 -31.23
C ILE A 11 -41.28 38.34 -30.37
N THR A 12 -41.61 37.21 -30.97
CA THR A 12 -42.16 36.04 -30.25
C THR A 12 -41.08 35.37 -29.44
N ALA A 13 -41.14 35.42 -28.12
CA ALA A 13 -40.26 34.71 -27.21
C ALA A 13 -40.62 33.24 -27.21
N ALA A 14 -39.76 32.40 -27.82
CA ALA A 14 -39.81 30.93 -27.66
C ALA A 14 -39.14 30.58 -26.34
N VAL A 15 -39.92 30.16 -25.36
CA VAL A 15 -39.45 29.60 -24.10
C VAL A 15 -38.99 28.15 -24.39
N ILE A 16 -37.69 27.94 -24.34
CA ILE A 16 -37.09 26.60 -24.44
C ILE A 16 -37.17 25.96 -23.05
N LEU A 17 -38.11 25.07 -22.86
CA LEU A 17 -38.13 24.10 -21.74
C LEU A 17 -37.10 23.03 -22.00
N TRP A 18 -35.88 23.16 -21.44
CA TRP A 18 -34.88 22.09 -21.42
C TRP A 18 -34.65 21.57 -20.01
N SER A 19 -35.11 20.36 -19.81
CA SER A 19 -34.50 19.23 -19.10
C SER A 19 -34.26 19.36 -17.61
N ALA A 20 -35.28 18.96 -16.83
CA ALA A 20 -35.12 18.38 -15.47
C ALA A 20 -34.82 16.86 -15.47
N ALA A 21 -34.70 16.23 -16.64
CA ALA A 21 -34.59 14.76 -16.73
C ALA A 21 -33.17 14.18 -16.60
N ALA A 22 -32.12 15.02 -16.68
CA ALA A 22 -30.73 14.53 -16.66
C ALA A 22 -30.12 14.35 -15.25
N TRP A 23 -30.77 14.84 -14.19
CA TRP A 23 -30.22 14.75 -12.83
C TRP A 23 -30.69 13.53 -12.01
N ILE A 24 -31.75 12.87 -12.43
CA ILE A 24 -32.31 11.68 -11.71
C ILE A 24 -31.48 10.42 -11.98
N GLY A 25 -30.84 10.31 -13.16
CA GLY A 25 -30.05 9.14 -13.53
C GLY A 25 -28.71 9.00 -12.80
N ALA A 26 -28.10 10.11 -12.33
CA ALA A 26 -26.80 10.07 -11.66
C ALA A 26 -26.91 9.69 -10.18
N GLN A 27 -28.01 9.99 -9.51
CA GLN A 27 -28.21 9.66 -8.10
C GLN A 27 -28.63 8.18 -7.88
N THR A 28 -29.36 7.58 -8.81
CA THR A 28 -29.76 6.17 -8.73
C THR A 28 -28.59 5.23 -8.95
N ASN A 29 -27.55 5.65 -9.70
CA ASN A 29 -26.37 4.82 -9.96
C ASN A 29 -25.41 4.76 -8.73
N THR A 30 -25.33 5.81 -7.92
CA THR A 30 -24.50 5.83 -6.72
C THR A 30 -25.10 5.00 -5.58
N ALA A 31 -26.40 5.00 -5.39
CA ALA A 31 -27.09 4.18 -4.37
C ALA A 31 -26.96 2.67 -4.68
N GLY A 32 -27.20 2.26 -5.93
CA GLY A 32 -27.04 0.88 -6.36
C GLY A 32 -25.58 0.39 -6.34
N ALA A 33 -24.62 1.27 -6.65
CA ALA A 33 -23.19 0.97 -6.58
C ALA A 33 -22.71 0.73 -5.15
N GLN A 34 -23.24 1.46 -4.18
CA GLN A 34 -22.89 1.28 -2.78
C GLN A 34 -23.57 0.05 -2.18
N GLU A 35 -24.74 -0.31 -2.63
CA GLU A 35 -25.47 -1.49 -2.19
C GLU A 35 -24.75 -2.79 -2.56
N ILE A 36 -24.22 -2.91 -3.79
CA ILE A 36 -23.51 -4.11 -4.25
C ILE A 36 -22.22 -4.37 -3.46
N LEU A 37 -21.50 -3.32 -3.01
CA LEU A 37 -20.25 -3.47 -2.28
C LEU A 37 -20.42 -4.22 -0.95
N THR A 38 -21.56 -4.11 -0.31
CA THR A 38 -21.86 -4.79 0.96
C THR A 38 -22.91 -5.90 0.84
N TYR A 39 -23.37 -6.20 -0.39
CA TYR A 39 -24.39 -7.21 -0.63
C TYR A 39 -23.94 -8.61 -0.21
N ARG A 40 -24.84 -9.35 0.46
CA ARG A 40 -24.59 -10.69 1.02
C ARG A 40 -25.62 -11.72 0.62
N GLY A 41 -26.48 -11.44 -0.36
CA GLY A 41 -27.49 -12.37 -0.85
C GLY A 41 -26.89 -13.65 -1.46
N ALA A 42 -27.68 -14.70 -1.55
CA ALA A 42 -27.22 -15.98 -2.08
C ALA A 42 -26.81 -15.91 -3.58
N ASP A 43 -27.34 -14.95 -4.31
CA ASP A 43 -27.04 -14.65 -5.72
C ASP A 43 -25.92 -13.64 -5.92
N ARG A 44 -25.21 -13.25 -4.84
CA ARG A 44 -24.15 -12.22 -4.86
C ARG A 44 -23.13 -12.45 -5.97
N GLU A 45 -22.63 -13.66 -6.12
CA GLU A 45 -21.59 -13.97 -7.11
C GLU A 45 -22.10 -13.69 -8.53
N GLN A 46 -23.31 -14.15 -8.85
CA GLN A 46 -23.90 -13.91 -10.15
C GLN A 46 -24.19 -12.42 -10.39
N ALA A 47 -24.73 -11.73 -9.39
CA ALA A 47 -25.03 -10.30 -9.49
C ALA A 47 -23.75 -9.49 -9.79
N ILE A 48 -22.63 -9.80 -9.09
CA ILE A 48 -21.32 -9.15 -9.31
C ILE A 48 -20.80 -9.48 -10.72
N LEU A 49 -20.86 -10.74 -11.16
CA LEU A 49 -20.41 -11.12 -12.50
C LEU A 49 -21.20 -10.39 -13.60
N ASP A 50 -22.51 -10.30 -13.46
CA ASP A 50 -23.37 -9.62 -14.44
C ASP A 50 -23.16 -8.10 -14.45
N GLY A 51 -22.94 -7.52 -13.27
CA GLY A 51 -22.56 -6.11 -13.12
C GLY A 51 -21.20 -5.82 -13.75
N ALA A 52 -20.20 -6.62 -13.45
CA ALA A 52 -18.84 -6.46 -13.97
C ALA A 52 -18.76 -6.63 -15.50
N ARG A 53 -19.60 -7.50 -16.10
CA ARG A 53 -19.73 -7.61 -17.58
C ARG A 53 -20.23 -6.30 -18.19
N LYS A 54 -21.15 -5.60 -17.54
CA LYS A 54 -21.68 -4.31 -17.99
C LYS A 54 -20.64 -3.20 -17.80
N GLU A 55 -19.84 -3.25 -16.72
CA GLU A 55 -18.79 -2.30 -16.44
C GLU A 55 -17.60 -2.45 -17.40
N GLY A 56 -17.19 -3.65 -17.74
CA GLY A 56 -16.21 -3.97 -18.77
C GLY A 56 -14.77 -3.52 -18.50
N GLN A 57 -14.51 -2.87 -17.37
CA GLN A 57 -13.19 -2.36 -17.03
C GLN A 57 -12.96 -2.22 -15.51
N VAL A 58 -11.68 -2.15 -15.11
CA VAL A 58 -11.26 -1.87 -13.73
C VAL A 58 -9.89 -1.17 -13.71
N VAL A 59 -9.71 -0.23 -12.80
CA VAL A 59 -8.46 0.53 -12.62
C VAL A 59 -7.86 0.23 -11.25
N LEU A 60 -6.64 -0.29 -11.23
CA LEU A 60 -5.85 -0.54 -10.02
C LEU A 60 -4.82 0.56 -9.80
N TYR A 61 -4.79 1.18 -8.61
CA TYR A 61 -3.60 1.90 -8.12
C TYR A 61 -2.86 1.02 -7.15
N SER A 62 -1.54 0.84 -7.36
CA SER A 62 -0.78 -0.11 -6.55
C SER A 62 0.65 0.33 -6.28
N SER A 63 1.18 -0.07 -5.13
CA SER A 63 2.59 0.05 -4.79
C SER A 63 3.43 -1.18 -5.18
N LEU A 64 2.83 -2.22 -5.72
CA LEU A 64 3.52 -3.42 -6.21
C LEU A 64 4.46 -3.11 -7.38
N ILE A 65 5.57 -3.83 -7.46
CA ILE A 65 6.52 -3.68 -8.58
C ILE A 65 5.86 -4.18 -9.86
N VAL A 66 5.82 -3.31 -10.89
CA VAL A 66 5.02 -3.53 -12.11
C VAL A 66 5.34 -4.86 -12.79
N ASN A 67 6.59 -5.11 -13.17
CA ASN A 67 6.95 -6.30 -13.95
C ASN A 67 6.98 -7.57 -13.10
N GLN A 68 7.18 -7.43 -11.79
CA GLN A 68 7.32 -8.55 -10.86
C GLN A 68 5.95 -9.05 -10.38
N ALA A 69 5.00 -8.17 -10.11
CA ALA A 69 3.72 -8.52 -9.53
C ALA A 69 2.49 -7.94 -10.25
N THR A 70 2.42 -6.61 -10.48
CA THR A 70 1.20 -5.98 -10.97
C THR A 70 0.81 -6.49 -12.37
N ARG A 71 1.80 -6.63 -13.26
CA ARG A 71 1.57 -7.12 -14.63
C ARG A 71 1.13 -8.60 -14.66
N PRO A 72 1.80 -9.55 -13.97
CA PRO A 72 1.33 -10.92 -13.85
C PRO A 72 -0.08 -11.02 -13.25
N LEU A 73 -0.38 -10.24 -12.19
CA LEU A 73 -1.70 -10.16 -11.58
C LEU A 73 -2.76 -9.70 -12.58
N SER A 74 -2.47 -8.61 -13.31
CA SER A 74 -3.36 -8.07 -14.34
C SER A 74 -3.63 -9.07 -15.47
N GLN A 75 -2.60 -9.76 -15.94
CA GLN A 75 -2.73 -10.76 -17.00
C GLN A 75 -3.59 -11.97 -16.55
N ALA A 76 -3.34 -12.48 -15.35
CA ALA A 76 -4.10 -13.60 -14.79
C ALA A 76 -5.56 -13.19 -14.52
N PHE A 77 -5.80 -12.00 -13.98
CA PHE A 77 -7.14 -11.48 -13.79
C PHE A 77 -7.92 -11.37 -15.10
N MET A 78 -7.32 -10.76 -16.14
CA MET A 78 -7.96 -10.64 -17.47
C MET A 78 -8.14 -12.01 -18.17
N LYS A 79 -7.26 -12.98 -17.89
CA LYS A 79 -7.44 -14.36 -18.38
C LYS A 79 -8.66 -15.01 -17.74
N LYS A 80 -8.87 -14.79 -16.43
CA LYS A 80 -10.01 -15.32 -15.68
C LYS A 80 -11.32 -14.60 -16.03
N TYR A 81 -11.26 -13.29 -16.25
CA TYR A 81 -12.40 -12.44 -16.57
C TYR A 81 -12.16 -11.68 -17.88
N PRO A 82 -12.22 -12.36 -19.05
CA PRO A 82 -11.84 -11.79 -20.34
C PRO A 82 -12.76 -10.65 -20.82
N PHE A 83 -13.88 -10.46 -20.17
CA PHE A 83 -14.81 -9.36 -20.40
C PHE A 83 -14.45 -8.07 -19.63
N ILE A 84 -13.38 -8.07 -18.80
CA ILE A 84 -12.93 -6.90 -18.05
C ILE A 84 -11.55 -6.49 -18.55
N LYS A 85 -11.42 -5.24 -19.01
CA LYS A 85 -10.13 -4.62 -19.30
C LYS A 85 -9.55 -4.04 -18.00
N MET A 86 -8.45 -4.60 -17.50
CA MET A 86 -7.74 -4.07 -16.34
C MET A 86 -6.64 -3.12 -16.79
N THR A 87 -6.62 -1.92 -16.18
CA THR A 87 -5.51 -0.98 -16.28
C THR A 87 -4.96 -0.72 -14.88
N PHE A 88 -3.69 -0.23 -14.80
CA PHE A 88 -3.10 0.06 -13.51
C PHE A 88 -2.15 1.26 -13.57
N TRP A 89 -2.00 1.92 -12.44
CA TRP A 89 -0.99 2.93 -12.19
C TRP A 89 -0.20 2.58 -10.92
N ARG A 90 1.13 2.76 -10.98
CA ARG A 90 2.02 2.47 -9.85
C ARG A 90 2.48 3.77 -9.20
N GLY A 91 2.31 3.88 -7.87
CA GLY A 91 2.86 4.91 -7.01
C GLY A 91 3.30 4.33 -5.66
N ASP A 92 4.08 5.08 -4.91
CA ASP A 92 4.32 4.76 -3.51
C ASP A 92 3.09 5.20 -2.67
N THR A 93 3.03 4.84 -1.40
CA THR A 93 1.87 5.09 -0.53
C THR A 93 1.43 6.55 -0.55
N GLU A 94 2.39 7.45 -0.41
CA GLU A 94 2.17 8.89 -0.35
C GLU A 94 1.61 9.42 -1.67
N ASP A 95 2.14 8.95 -2.80
CA ASP A 95 1.66 9.31 -4.15
C ASP A 95 0.23 8.83 -4.38
N ILE A 96 -0.08 7.59 -3.94
CA ILE A 96 -1.43 7.01 -4.06
C ILE A 96 -2.43 7.86 -3.28
N ILE A 97 -2.15 8.18 -2.02
CA ILE A 97 -3.05 8.97 -1.17
C ILE A 97 -3.19 10.40 -1.70
N ALA A 98 -2.11 11.03 -2.15
CA ALA A 98 -2.15 12.37 -2.73
C ALA A 98 -3.01 12.42 -4.00
N ARG A 99 -2.82 11.44 -4.89
CA ARG A 99 -3.59 11.32 -6.13
C ARG A 99 -5.07 11.07 -5.86
N LEU A 100 -5.39 10.09 -5.01
CA LEU A 100 -6.76 9.78 -4.64
C LEU A 100 -7.45 10.97 -3.98
N SER A 101 -6.73 11.72 -3.13
CA SER A 101 -7.24 12.94 -2.50
C SER A 101 -7.54 14.04 -3.53
N ALA A 102 -6.70 14.19 -4.55
CA ALA A 102 -6.93 15.14 -5.64
C ALA A 102 -8.15 14.74 -6.49
N GLU A 103 -8.29 13.47 -6.82
CA GLU A 103 -9.43 12.92 -7.55
C GLU A 103 -10.74 13.10 -6.76
N ALA A 104 -10.70 12.86 -5.43
CA ALA A 104 -11.85 13.06 -4.55
C ALA A 104 -12.29 14.54 -4.47
N ARG A 105 -11.34 15.47 -4.35
CA ARG A 105 -11.65 16.92 -4.38
C ARG A 105 -12.24 17.36 -5.71
N ALA A 106 -11.82 16.74 -6.81
CA ALA A 106 -12.36 17.00 -8.15
C ALA A 106 -13.69 16.26 -8.40
N ASN A 107 -14.19 15.47 -7.45
CA ASN A 107 -15.33 14.57 -7.61
C ASN A 107 -15.19 13.67 -8.85
N ASN A 108 -13.98 13.18 -9.10
CA ASN A 108 -13.61 12.44 -10.30
C ASN A 108 -12.67 11.28 -9.94
N ILE A 109 -13.20 10.30 -9.16
CA ILE A 109 -12.45 9.11 -8.79
C ILE A 109 -12.19 8.28 -10.05
N VAL A 110 -10.92 7.92 -10.27
CA VAL A 110 -10.45 7.12 -11.40
C VAL A 110 -10.13 5.69 -10.98
N ALA A 111 -9.53 5.52 -9.79
CA ALA A 111 -9.22 4.21 -9.27
C ALA A 111 -10.48 3.46 -8.83
N ASP A 112 -10.56 2.16 -9.14
CA ASP A 112 -11.60 1.26 -8.63
C ASP A 112 -11.11 0.42 -7.46
N VAL A 113 -9.82 0.05 -7.48
CA VAL A 113 -9.16 -0.69 -6.41
C VAL A 113 -7.83 -0.03 -6.09
N ILE A 114 -7.50 0.02 -4.82
CA ILE A 114 -6.20 0.51 -4.34
C ILE A 114 -5.51 -0.60 -3.56
N GLU A 115 -4.23 -0.79 -3.83
CA GLU A 115 -3.40 -1.75 -3.13
C GLU A 115 -2.06 -1.10 -2.72
N GLY A 116 -1.66 -1.26 -1.44
CA GLY A 116 -0.36 -0.75 -0.98
C GLY A 116 -0.11 -0.90 0.51
N THR A 117 1.16 -0.80 0.89
CA THR A 117 1.57 -0.83 2.29
C THR A 117 1.28 0.53 2.94
N GLY A 118 0.48 0.55 4.01
CA GLY A 118 0.15 1.77 4.75
C GLY A 118 -0.98 2.61 4.14
N VAL A 119 -1.59 2.20 3.02
CA VAL A 119 -2.69 2.96 2.39
C VAL A 119 -4.04 2.77 3.12
N GLY A 120 -4.27 1.62 3.76
CA GLY A 120 -5.56 1.24 4.33
C GLY A 120 -6.09 2.28 5.31
N GLU A 121 -5.43 2.46 6.43
CA GLU A 121 -5.90 3.36 7.48
C GLU A 121 -5.77 4.84 7.08
N ALA A 122 -4.72 5.20 6.33
CA ALA A 122 -4.57 6.55 5.80
C ALA A 122 -5.77 6.96 4.91
N ALA A 123 -6.27 6.03 4.09
CA ALA A 123 -7.46 6.26 3.27
C ALA A 123 -8.75 6.34 4.12
N VAL A 124 -8.84 5.58 5.21
CA VAL A 124 -9.98 5.65 6.15
C VAL A 124 -10.03 7.00 6.84
N GLU A 125 -8.93 7.47 7.42
CA GLU A 125 -8.85 8.76 8.10
C GLU A 125 -9.14 9.93 7.15
N ALA A 126 -8.62 9.84 5.92
CA ALA A 126 -8.90 10.83 4.88
C ALA A 126 -10.32 10.72 4.29
N LYS A 127 -11.15 9.77 4.75
CA LYS A 127 -12.52 9.49 4.26
C LYS A 127 -12.59 9.19 2.76
N LEU A 128 -11.52 8.58 2.23
CA LEU A 128 -11.35 8.28 0.80
C LEU A 128 -11.84 6.88 0.41
N THR A 129 -12.14 6.02 1.38
CA THR A 129 -12.61 4.65 1.18
C THR A 129 -14.01 4.43 1.73
N GLN A 130 -14.59 3.31 1.41
CA GLN A 130 -15.90 2.86 1.89
C GLN A 130 -15.87 1.38 2.25
N PRO A 131 -16.80 0.90 3.12
CA PRO A 131 -16.89 -0.52 3.43
C PRO A 131 -17.23 -1.35 2.21
N TYR A 132 -16.65 -2.55 2.16
CA TYR A 132 -17.01 -3.58 1.19
C TYR A 132 -16.98 -4.97 1.85
N PHE A 133 -17.67 -5.89 1.27
CA PHE A 133 -17.75 -7.27 1.74
C PHE A 133 -17.31 -8.23 0.65
N THR A 134 -16.43 -9.17 1.01
CA THR A 134 -16.15 -10.37 0.23
C THR A 134 -16.04 -11.57 1.16
N PRO A 135 -16.41 -12.79 0.71
CA PRO A 135 -16.20 -14.01 1.49
C PRO A 135 -14.73 -14.21 1.87
N MET A 136 -13.80 -13.82 1.00
CA MET A 136 -12.35 -13.90 1.26
C MET A 136 -11.96 -13.04 2.48
N VAL A 137 -12.41 -11.79 2.54
CA VAL A 137 -12.16 -10.89 3.67
C VAL A 137 -12.80 -11.41 4.94
N ALA A 138 -14.04 -11.94 4.86
CA ALA A 138 -14.74 -12.46 6.02
C ALA A 138 -14.02 -13.68 6.65
N ALA A 139 -13.32 -14.47 5.85
CA ALA A 139 -12.56 -15.64 6.31
C ALA A 139 -11.15 -15.31 6.85
N MET A 140 -10.69 -14.07 6.73
CA MET A 140 -9.35 -13.67 7.20
C MET A 140 -9.31 -13.52 8.73
N PRO A 141 -8.16 -13.83 9.37
CA PRO A 141 -7.91 -13.47 10.77
C PRO A 141 -8.09 -11.97 11.02
N ASP A 142 -8.61 -11.60 12.19
CA ASP A 142 -8.91 -10.21 12.54
C ASP A 142 -7.71 -9.26 12.40
N ARG A 143 -6.49 -9.73 12.69
CA ARG A 143 -5.26 -8.93 12.53
C ARG A 143 -5.01 -8.47 11.09
N TYR A 144 -5.65 -9.08 10.10
CA TYR A 144 -5.42 -8.83 8.67
C TYR A 144 -6.59 -8.14 7.97
N ARG A 145 -7.60 -7.70 8.70
CA ARG A 145 -8.74 -6.97 8.16
C ARG A 145 -9.17 -5.80 9.06
N ASP A 146 -9.75 -4.81 8.44
CA ASP A 146 -10.41 -3.74 9.19
C ASP A 146 -11.78 -4.21 9.71
N PRO A 147 -12.06 -4.11 11.02
CA PRO A 147 -13.35 -4.50 11.57
C PRO A 147 -14.52 -3.66 11.02
N ARG A 148 -14.23 -2.47 10.47
CA ARG A 148 -15.22 -1.59 9.81
C ARG A 148 -15.45 -1.96 8.34
N GLY A 149 -14.64 -2.90 7.78
CA GLY A 149 -14.75 -3.41 6.42
C GLY A 149 -14.14 -2.54 5.33
N HIS A 150 -13.29 -1.57 5.66
CA HIS A 150 -12.72 -0.65 4.69
C HIS A 150 -11.50 -1.20 3.94
N TRP A 151 -10.75 -2.12 4.52
CA TRP A 151 -9.58 -2.72 3.91
C TRP A 151 -9.35 -4.17 4.37
N ALA A 152 -8.62 -4.92 3.57
CA ALA A 152 -8.08 -6.23 3.93
C ALA A 152 -6.60 -6.31 3.54
N SER A 153 -5.82 -7.09 4.29
CA SER A 153 -4.41 -7.31 3.99
C SER A 153 -4.23 -8.19 2.75
N THR A 154 -3.29 -7.82 1.87
CA THR A 154 -2.94 -8.58 0.66
C THR A 154 -1.64 -9.34 0.81
N ARG A 155 -0.72 -8.83 1.62
CA ARG A 155 0.60 -9.40 1.88
C ARG A 155 1.13 -8.92 3.22
N ILE A 156 2.07 -9.66 3.77
CA ILE A 156 2.87 -9.23 4.91
C ILE A 156 4.17 -8.62 4.38
N SER A 157 4.68 -7.62 5.07
CA SER A 157 6.00 -7.04 4.84
C SER A 157 6.81 -7.17 6.12
N TYR A 158 7.86 -7.98 6.10
CA TYR A 158 8.87 -8.03 7.15
C TYR A 158 9.97 -7.04 6.85
N PHE A 159 10.53 -6.44 7.90
CA PHE A 159 11.61 -5.48 7.77
C PHE A 159 12.87 -5.97 8.47
N SER A 160 14.00 -5.62 7.88
CA SER A 160 15.32 -6.02 8.32
C SER A 160 16.31 -4.88 8.14
N ILE A 161 17.55 -5.09 8.51
CA ILE A 161 18.64 -4.31 7.95
C ILE A 161 19.15 -4.97 6.67
N ALA A 162 19.54 -4.14 5.68
CA ALA A 162 20.33 -4.59 4.53
C ALA A 162 21.79 -4.21 4.78
N TYR A 163 22.72 -5.12 4.52
CA TYR A 163 24.14 -4.84 4.69
C TYR A 163 24.98 -5.31 3.50
N ASN A 164 26.04 -4.57 3.18
CA ASN A 164 27.00 -4.95 2.16
C ASN A 164 27.95 -6.02 2.70
N THR A 165 27.93 -7.21 2.11
CA THR A 165 28.71 -8.37 2.57
C THR A 165 30.22 -8.25 2.39
N ARG A 166 30.69 -7.29 1.58
CA ARG A 166 32.13 -6.98 1.43
C ARG A 166 32.63 -5.98 2.48
N LEU A 167 31.73 -5.10 2.96
CA LEU A 167 32.07 -4.06 3.93
C LEU A 167 31.80 -4.46 5.38
N VAL A 168 30.84 -5.37 5.59
CA VAL A 168 30.44 -5.84 6.91
C VAL A 168 30.56 -7.37 6.96
N PRO A 169 31.60 -7.92 7.61
CA PRO A 169 31.75 -9.34 7.82
C PRO A 169 30.56 -9.93 8.59
N ALA A 170 30.14 -11.16 8.27
CA ALA A 170 28.97 -11.80 8.86
C ALA A 170 28.96 -11.82 10.39
N GLY A 171 30.12 -12.01 11.02
CA GLY A 171 30.27 -12.00 12.49
C GLY A 171 30.16 -10.62 13.15
N GLN A 172 30.11 -9.53 12.38
CA GLN A 172 30.02 -8.16 12.87
C GLN A 172 28.67 -7.50 12.56
N VAL A 173 27.77 -8.19 11.87
CA VAL A 173 26.46 -7.66 11.51
C VAL A 173 25.62 -7.45 12.78
N PRO A 174 25.00 -6.26 12.98
CA PRO A 174 24.08 -6.03 14.09
C PRO A 174 22.92 -7.03 14.08
N LYS A 175 22.61 -7.63 15.22
CA LYS A 175 21.52 -8.60 15.41
C LYS A 175 20.41 -8.06 16.30
N SER A 176 20.72 -7.07 17.11
CA SER A 176 19.78 -6.37 17.99
C SER A 176 19.77 -4.87 17.73
N TYR A 177 18.73 -4.20 18.19
CA TYR A 177 18.70 -2.74 18.13
C TYR A 177 19.81 -2.09 18.98
N ASP A 178 20.24 -2.73 20.08
CA ASP A 178 21.35 -2.23 20.89
C ASP A 178 22.69 -2.32 20.17
N ASP A 179 22.88 -3.30 19.30
CA ASP A 179 24.12 -3.41 18.49
C ASP A 179 24.28 -2.22 17.54
N LEU A 180 23.17 -1.53 17.16
CA LEU A 180 23.22 -0.31 16.35
C LEU A 180 23.84 0.87 17.11
N LEU A 181 23.94 0.80 18.44
CA LEU A 181 24.52 1.82 19.28
C LEU A 181 26.06 1.72 19.40
N ASP A 182 26.67 0.64 18.87
CA ASP A 182 28.11 0.48 18.86
C ASP A 182 28.77 1.63 18.07
N PRO A 183 29.76 2.34 18.63
CA PRO A 183 30.45 3.47 17.99
C PRO A 183 31.03 3.14 16.60
N ARG A 184 31.32 1.87 16.32
CA ARG A 184 31.80 1.44 14.98
C ARG A 184 30.86 1.78 13.84
N TRP A 185 29.56 1.95 14.12
CA TRP A 185 28.52 2.25 13.14
C TRP A 185 28.32 3.75 12.90
N ARG A 186 28.98 4.61 13.63
CA ARG A 186 28.82 6.06 13.50
C ARG A 186 29.10 6.51 12.08
N GLY A 187 28.12 7.17 11.43
CA GLY A 187 28.18 7.63 10.05
C GLY A 187 28.15 6.51 9.00
N LYS A 188 27.82 5.27 9.37
CA LYS A 188 27.79 4.11 8.48
C LYS A 188 26.39 3.51 8.31
N LEU A 189 25.41 4.02 9.01
CA LEU A 189 24.02 3.62 8.92
C LEU A 189 23.27 4.60 8.01
N ALA A 190 22.37 4.10 7.19
CA ALA A 190 21.46 4.92 6.40
C ALA A 190 20.03 4.43 6.58
N TRP A 191 19.06 5.31 6.50
CA TRP A 191 17.65 4.99 6.45
C TRP A 191 16.90 5.88 5.49
N ARG A 192 15.70 5.44 5.13
CA ARG A 192 14.82 6.16 4.23
C ARG A 192 13.88 7.08 5.02
N ILE A 193 13.86 8.36 4.65
CA ILE A 193 12.92 9.35 5.16
C ILE A 193 11.80 9.61 4.13
N GLY A 194 10.70 10.24 4.55
CA GLY A 194 9.61 10.65 3.66
C GLY A 194 8.69 9.50 3.22
N SER A 195 8.71 8.37 3.92
CA SER A 195 7.79 7.25 3.69
C SER A 195 7.40 6.57 4.99
N THR A 196 6.11 6.30 5.15
CA THR A 196 5.53 5.63 6.33
C THR A 196 6.23 4.31 6.68
N SER A 197 6.60 3.51 5.69
CA SER A 197 7.34 2.25 5.87
C SER A 197 8.86 2.41 6.06
N GLY A 198 9.36 3.62 6.06
CA GLY A 198 10.76 3.94 6.35
C GLY A 198 11.01 4.23 7.83
N THR A 199 11.58 5.40 8.10
CA THR A 199 11.91 5.86 9.46
C THR A 199 10.71 5.85 10.43
N PRO A 200 9.48 6.30 10.05
CA PRO A 200 8.33 6.24 10.96
C PRO A 200 8.03 4.84 11.47
N LEU A 201 8.06 3.81 10.61
CA LEU A 201 7.85 2.43 11.05
C LEU A 201 8.96 1.95 11.97
N PHE A 202 10.23 2.27 11.67
CA PHE A 202 11.35 1.94 12.54
C PHE A 202 11.19 2.52 13.94
N LEU A 203 10.90 3.82 14.04
CA LEU A 203 10.70 4.50 15.33
C LEU A 203 9.48 3.95 16.07
N THR A 204 8.39 3.68 15.35
CA THR A 204 7.18 3.05 15.92
C THR A 204 7.48 1.68 16.50
N ASN A 205 8.25 0.84 15.79
CA ASN A 205 8.65 -0.48 16.26
C ASN A 205 9.44 -0.40 17.59
N ILE A 206 10.42 0.50 17.66
CA ILE A 206 11.20 0.72 18.89
C ILE A 206 10.31 1.20 20.04
N ARG A 207 9.38 2.13 19.77
CA ARG A 207 8.45 2.62 20.81
C ARG A 207 7.56 1.51 21.36
N LEU A 208 7.05 0.65 20.49
CA LEU A 208 6.22 -0.47 20.91
C LEU A 208 7.02 -1.53 21.67
N ALA A 209 8.29 -1.74 21.29
CA ALA A 209 9.17 -2.72 21.94
C ALA A 209 9.71 -2.25 23.29
N ARG A 210 9.99 -0.94 23.46
CA ARG A 210 10.70 -0.39 24.62
C ARG A 210 9.84 0.49 25.53
N GLY A 211 8.62 0.86 25.09
CA GLY A 211 7.75 1.73 25.89
C GLY A 211 8.43 3.06 26.22
N GLU A 212 8.49 3.40 27.51
CA GLU A 212 9.07 4.65 28.01
C GLU A 212 10.58 4.78 27.75
N ASP A 213 11.31 3.67 27.71
CA ASP A 213 12.75 3.63 27.46
C ASP A 213 13.13 3.98 26.00
N ALA A 214 12.15 4.04 25.10
CA ALA A 214 12.39 4.36 23.70
C ALA A 214 13.04 5.73 23.50
N THR A 215 12.68 6.73 24.29
CA THR A 215 13.23 8.10 24.18
C THR A 215 14.72 8.12 24.44
N ASP A 216 15.17 7.39 25.44
CA ASP A 216 16.59 7.30 25.79
C ASP A 216 17.39 6.54 24.72
N TYR A 217 16.82 5.46 24.22
CA TYR A 217 17.37 4.75 23.07
C TYR A 217 17.52 5.67 21.84
N PHE A 218 16.54 6.50 21.52
CA PHE A 218 16.61 7.42 20.38
C PHE A 218 17.70 8.47 20.54
N ARG A 219 17.89 9.04 21.77
CA ARG A 219 19.00 9.97 22.06
C ARG A 219 20.36 9.33 21.79
N ARG A 220 20.54 8.08 22.24
CA ARG A 220 21.77 7.30 21.99
C ARG A 220 21.92 6.97 20.50
N LEU A 221 20.85 6.56 19.82
CA LEU A 221 20.88 6.23 18.40
C LEU A 221 21.22 7.46 17.55
N ALA A 222 20.75 8.65 17.91
CA ALA A 222 21.05 9.91 17.21
C ALA A 222 22.57 10.22 17.20
N THR A 223 23.33 9.76 18.22
CA THR A 223 24.79 9.92 18.23
C THR A 223 25.49 9.16 17.12
N GLN A 224 24.83 8.17 16.51
CA GLN A 224 25.34 7.40 15.37
C GLN A 224 25.40 8.20 14.06
N LYS A 225 24.80 9.40 14.00
CA LYS A 225 24.78 10.26 12.81
C LYS A 225 24.30 9.47 11.57
N ILE A 226 23.09 8.90 11.69
CA ILE A 226 22.48 8.10 10.60
C ILE A 226 22.27 8.98 9.38
N ILE A 227 22.62 8.47 8.21
CA ILE A 227 22.50 9.20 6.95
C ILE A 227 21.02 9.17 6.49
N ASN A 228 20.46 10.36 6.32
CA ASN A 228 19.11 10.54 5.84
C ASN A 228 19.09 10.40 4.31
N PHE A 229 18.73 9.20 3.82
CA PHE A 229 18.48 8.97 2.41
C PHE A 229 17.07 9.45 2.07
N GLY A 230 16.94 10.45 1.22
CA GLY A 230 15.70 11.18 0.93
C GLY A 230 14.47 10.33 0.59
N SER A 231 13.55 10.84 -0.20
CA SER A 231 12.27 10.19 -0.56
C SER A 231 12.40 9.04 -1.59
N GLY A 232 13.60 8.55 -1.87
CA GLY A 232 13.82 7.41 -2.76
C GLY A 232 13.17 6.12 -2.24
N SER A 233 12.93 5.16 -3.15
CA SER A 233 12.33 3.87 -2.78
C SER A 233 13.27 3.05 -1.88
N ALA A 234 12.71 2.12 -1.09
CA ALA A 234 13.51 1.17 -0.32
C ALA A 234 14.45 0.35 -1.22
N ARG A 235 14.03 0.09 -2.45
CA ARG A 235 14.85 -0.59 -3.45
C ARG A 235 16.09 0.22 -3.82
N THR A 236 15.93 1.51 -4.08
CA THR A 236 17.03 2.42 -4.39
C THR A 236 18.07 2.48 -3.26
N LEU A 237 17.63 2.48 -2.00
CA LEU A 237 18.55 2.44 -0.86
C LEU A 237 19.34 1.12 -0.81
N VAL A 238 18.71 -0.03 -1.11
CA VAL A 238 19.43 -1.30 -1.24
C VAL A 238 20.47 -1.26 -2.36
N ASP A 239 20.16 -0.63 -3.49
CA ASP A 239 21.11 -0.49 -4.61
C ASP A 239 22.34 0.35 -4.20
N ARG A 240 22.16 1.37 -3.32
CA ARG A 240 23.28 2.14 -2.73
C ARG A 240 24.13 1.30 -1.77
N VAL A 241 23.48 0.42 -0.98
CA VAL A 241 24.22 -0.55 -0.16
C VAL A 241 25.03 -1.51 -1.03
N ILE A 242 24.46 -2.02 -2.13
CA ILE A 242 25.16 -2.88 -3.09
C ILE A 242 26.37 -2.17 -3.69
N ALA A 243 26.23 -0.90 -4.05
CA ALA A 243 27.32 -0.06 -4.57
C ALA A 243 28.42 0.26 -3.54
N GLY A 244 28.18 -0.01 -2.25
CA GLY A 244 29.13 0.26 -1.14
C GLY A 244 29.10 1.70 -0.64
N GLU A 245 28.10 2.49 -1.04
CA GLU A 245 27.93 3.87 -0.53
C GLU A 245 27.58 3.87 0.97
N PHE A 246 26.74 2.90 1.38
CA PHE A 246 26.38 2.69 2.77
C PHE A 246 26.68 1.24 3.18
N PRO A 247 27.41 1.00 4.27
CA PRO A 247 27.62 -0.35 4.79
C PRO A 247 26.32 -1.03 5.22
N ILE A 248 25.38 -0.28 5.84
CA ILE A 248 24.13 -0.79 6.39
C ILE A 248 22.99 0.18 6.09
N ALA A 249 21.86 -0.34 5.62
CA ALA A 249 20.58 0.36 5.55
C ALA A 249 19.58 -0.22 6.55
N LEU A 250 18.91 0.65 7.29
CA LEU A 250 17.93 0.31 8.31
C LEU A 250 16.51 0.24 7.71
N ASN A 251 15.69 -0.64 8.28
CA ASN A 251 14.27 -0.77 7.99
C ASN A 251 13.95 -0.96 6.50
N ILE A 252 14.61 -1.91 5.89
CA ILE A 252 14.43 -2.32 4.49
C ILE A 252 13.46 -3.51 4.44
N PHE A 253 12.63 -3.58 3.40
CA PHE A 253 11.84 -4.79 3.12
C PHE A 253 12.78 -5.99 3.03
N ALA A 254 12.59 -6.98 3.89
CA ALA A 254 13.54 -8.06 4.14
C ALA A 254 13.84 -8.92 2.88
N HIS A 255 12.91 -9.00 1.94
CA HIS A 255 13.08 -9.73 0.67
C HIS A 255 13.97 -8.97 -0.35
N HIS A 256 14.06 -7.64 -0.30
CA HIS A 256 14.82 -6.87 -1.30
C HIS A 256 16.31 -7.24 -1.37
N PRO A 257 17.07 -7.35 -0.25
CA PRO A 257 18.46 -7.79 -0.29
C PRO A 257 18.60 -9.22 -0.83
N LEU A 258 17.70 -10.13 -0.45
CA LEU A 258 17.76 -11.53 -0.86
C LEU A 258 17.57 -11.70 -2.37
N ILE A 259 16.61 -10.97 -2.98
CA ILE A 259 16.41 -10.94 -4.43
C ILE A 259 17.68 -10.49 -5.16
N SER A 260 18.38 -9.50 -4.62
CA SER A 260 19.63 -9.02 -5.22
C SER A 260 20.76 -9.99 -5.02
N ARG A 261 20.87 -10.59 -3.84
CA ARG A 261 21.86 -11.62 -3.51
C ARG A 261 21.72 -12.84 -4.41
N ALA A 262 20.50 -13.28 -4.70
CA ALA A 262 20.25 -14.38 -5.64
C ALA A 262 20.77 -14.11 -7.06
N LYS A 263 20.95 -12.82 -7.41
CA LYS A 263 21.56 -12.36 -8.66
C LYS A 263 23.06 -12.06 -8.54
N GLY A 264 23.70 -12.46 -7.44
CA GLY A 264 25.14 -12.29 -7.21
C GLY A 264 25.54 -10.94 -6.59
N ALA A 265 24.61 -10.10 -6.17
CA ALA A 265 24.95 -8.82 -5.53
C ALA A 265 25.56 -9.01 -4.14
N PRO A 266 26.56 -8.20 -3.73
CA PRO A 266 27.22 -8.29 -2.44
C PRO A 266 26.36 -7.67 -1.30
N VAL A 267 25.17 -8.20 -1.10
CA VAL A 267 24.21 -7.70 -0.09
C VAL A 267 23.51 -8.87 0.59
N ASN A 268 23.14 -8.70 1.84
CA ASN A 268 22.30 -9.66 2.56
C ASN A 268 21.34 -8.94 3.51
N SER A 269 20.37 -9.69 4.03
CA SER A 269 19.38 -9.28 5.00
C SER A 269 19.74 -9.83 6.39
N GLN A 270 19.53 -9.04 7.44
CA GLN A 270 19.61 -9.47 8.83
C GLN A 270 18.36 -9.00 9.58
N LEU A 271 17.62 -9.95 10.13
CA LEU A 271 16.50 -9.64 11.02
C LEU A 271 17.00 -9.05 12.34
N MET A 272 16.24 -8.12 12.88
CA MET A 272 16.47 -7.49 14.18
C MET A 272 15.41 -8.00 15.18
N ASP A 273 15.72 -8.05 16.45
CA ASP A 273 14.79 -8.49 17.50
C ASP A 273 14.18 -7.30 18.24
N PRO A 274 12.84 -7.11 18.21
CA PRO A 274 11.85 -7.85 17.43
C PRO A 274 11.82 -7.41 15.95
N VAL A 275 11.36 -8.32 15.06
CA VAL A 275 11.22 -8.04 13.63
C VAL A 275 9.99 -7.18 13.40
N PRO A 276 10.12 -5.94 12.90
CA PRO A 276 8.95 -5.17 12.52
C PRO A 276 8.28 -5.77 11.30
N SER A 277 6.97 -5.89 11.38
CA SER A 277 6.16 -6.28 10.23
C SER A 277 4.92 -5.40 10.11
N THR A 278 4.42 -5.26 8.89
CA THR A 278 3.15 -4.61 8.58
C THR A 278 2.51 -5.28 7.38
N ALA A 279 1.30 -4.85 7.01
CA ALA A 279 0.60 -5.41 5.87
C ALA A 279 0.46 -4.42 4.72
N GLY A 280 0.56 -4.93 3.50
CA GLY A 280 -0.06 -4.28 2.34
C GLY A 280 -1.56 -4.52 2.38
N THR A 281 -2.36 -3.55 1.99
CA THR A 281 -3.82 -3.60 2.09
C THR A 281 -4.47 -3.36 0.73
N VAL A 282 -5.63 -3.97 0.50
CA VAL A 282 -6.53 -3.66 -0.61
C VAL A 282 -7.77 -2.96 -0.08
N LEU A 283 -8.23 -1.95 -0.79
CA LEU A 283 -9.43 -1.19 -0.48
C LEU A 283 -10.15 -0.71 -1.75
N ILE A 284 -11.42 -0.35 -1.58
CA ILE A 284 -12.24 0.24 -2.62
C ILE A 284 -12.50 1.70 -2.28
N PRO A 285 -12.14 2.65 -3.17
CA PRO A 285 -12.33 4.07 -2.89
C PRO A 285 -13.82 4.45 -2.88
N ARG A 286 -14.13 5.48 -2.11
CA ARG A 286 -15.46 6.10 -2.13
C ARG A 286 -15.70 6.74 -3.50
N GLY A 287 -16.86 6.50 -4.10
CA GLY A 287 -17.17 7.00 -5.43
C GLY A 287 -16.59 6.15 -6.57
N VAL A 288 -16.25 4.89 -6.28
CA VAL A 288 -15.84 3.89 -7.28
C VAL A 288 -16.82 3.86 -8.45
N ARG A 289 -16.28 3.77 -9.67
CA ARG A 289 -17.11 3.75 -10.90
C ARG A 289 -17.53 2.37 -11.34
N HIS A 290 -16.70 1.36 -11.06
CA HIS A 290 -16.88 -0.01 -11.50
C HIS A 290 -16.91 -0.94 -10.27
N PRO A 291 -17.95 -0.83 -9.38
CA PRO A 291 -17.95 -1.50 -8.08
C PRO A 291 -17.98 -3.02 -8.18
N ASN A 292 -18.62 -3.58 -9.23
CA ASN A 292 -18.65 -5.02 -9.43
C ASN A 292 -17.28 -5.56 -9.88
N ALA A 293 -16.64 -4.91 -10.84
CA ALA A 293 -15.30 -5.27 -11.28
C ALA A 293 -14.25 -5.04 -10.18
N ALA A 294 -14.44 -4.02 -9.33
CA ALA A 294 -13.61 -3.77 -8.15
C ALA A 294 -13.70 -4.92 -7.13
N LEU A 295 -14.90 -5.42 -6.83
CA LEU A 295 -15.09 -6.58 -5.96
C LEU A 295 -14.42 -7.83 -6.52
N LEU A 296 -14.58 -8.11 -7.83
CA LEU A 296 -13.91 -9.25 -8.49
C LEU A 296 -12.39 -9.13 -8.41
N LEU A 297 -11.84 -7.92 -8.59
CA LEU A 297 -10.39 -7.71 -8.52
C LEU A 297 -9.89 -7.84 -7.07
N ALA A 298 -10.60 -7.30 -6.08
CA ALA A 298 -10.26 -7.47 -4.67
C ALA A 298 -10.27 -8.95 -4.26
N ASP A 299 -11.33 -9.69 -4.63
CA ASP A 299 -11.41 -11.13 -4.39
C ASP A 299 -10.31 -11.91 -5.12
N PHE A 300 -9.97 -11.53 -6.35
CA PHE A 300 -8.90 -12.17 -7.11
C PHE A 300 -7.54 -11.98 -6.45
N ILE A 301 -7.21 -10.76 -6.00
CA ILE A 301 -5.94 -10.49 -5.28
C ILE A 301 -5.84 -11.36 -4.01
N LEU A 302 -6.95 -11.58 -3.30
CA LEU A 302 -7.01 -12.36 -2.07
C LEU A 302 -7.22 -13.87 -2.30
N SER A 303 -7.52 -14.29 -3.53
CA SER A 303 -7.70 -15.70 -3.89
C SER A 303 -6.38 -16.47 -3.81
N GLN A 304 -6.45 -17.80 -3.78
CA GLN A 304 -5.26 -18.65 -3.85
C GLN A 304 -4.38 -18.34 -5.06
N GLU A 305 -5.00 -18.16 -6.24
CA GLU A 305 -4.31 -17.81 -7.49
C GLU A 305 -3.59 -16.45 -7.38
N GLY A 306 -4.28 -15.41 -6.92
CA GLY A 306 -3.68 -14.09 -6.72
C GLY A 306 -2.54 -14.10 -5.71
N GLN A 307 -2.69 -14.84 -4.62
CA GLN A 307 -1.66 -14.98 -3.59
C GLN A 307 -0.46 -15.80 -4.06
N GLN A 308 -0.66 -16.83 -4.92
CA GLN A 308 0.44 -17.57 -5.56
C GLN A 308 1.24 -16.66 -6.51
N ILE A 309 0.57 -15.75 -7.22
CA ILE A 309 1.26 -14.73 -8.04
C ILE A 309 2.10 -13.82 -7.17
N LEU A 310 1.58 -13.37 -6.01
CA LEU A 310 2.35 -12.56 -5.07
C LEU A 310 3.53 -13.33 -4.49
N ALA A 311 3.34 -14.60 -4.11
CA ALA A 311 4.43 -15.47 -3.63
C ALA A 311 5.53 -15.66 -4.69
N SER A 312 5.15 -15.88 -5.95
CA SER A 312 6.06 -16.00 -7.09
C SER A 312 6.80 -14.69 -7.40
N ALA A 313 6.19 -13.57 -7.03
CA ALA A 313 6.77 -12.23 -7.08
C ALA A 313 7.58 -11.88 -5.82
N GLU A 314 7.91 -12.88 -4.98
CA GLU A 314 8.74 -12.75 -3.77
C GLU A 314 8.13 -11.84 -2.69
N TYR A 315 6.81 -11.75 -2.64
CA TYR A 315 6.07 -11.20 -1.52
C TYR A 315 5.64 -12.30 -0.54
N PHE A 316 5.30 -11.92 0.69
CA PHE A 316 4.82 -12.85 1.71
C PHE A 316 3.28 -12.87 1.71
N PRO A 317 2.64 -13.96 1.25
CA PRO A 317 1.20 -14.08 1.22
C PRO A 317 0.57 -13.97 2.62
N VAL A 318 -0.67 -13.47 2.68
CA VAL A 318 -1.46 -13.49 3.92
C VAL A 318 -2.24 -14.79 4.09
N ARG A 319 -2.37 -15.59 3.03
CA ARG A 319 -3.06 -16.87 3.08
C ARG A 319 -2.15 -17.97 3.62
N PRO A 320 -2.56 -18.70 4.66
CA PRO A 320 -1.75 -19.75 5.25
C PRO A 320 -1.56 -20.98 4.33
N ASP A 321 -2.46 -21.17 3.35
CA ASP A 321 -2.41 -22.25 2.37
C ASP A 321 -1.57 -21.91 1.12
N VAL A 322 -0.94 -20.74 1.08
CA VAL A 322 -0.01 -20.32 0.02
C VAL A 322 1.37 -20.09 0.64
N PRO A 323 2.33 -21.00 0.45
CA PRO A 323 3.67 -20.84 0.99
C PRO A 323 4.42 -19.68 0.31
N SER A 324 5.28 -19.02 1.08
CA SER A 324 6.26 -18.09 0.55
C SER A 324 7.36 -18.85 -0.23
N ASN A 325 8.06 -18.13 -1.11
CA ASN A 325 9.23 -18.69 -1.80
C ASN A 325 10.31 -19.13 -0.78
N ASP A 326 10.87 -20.32 -0.95
CA ASP A 326 11.88 -20.90 -0.05
C ASP A 326 13.11 -20.00 0.14
N MET A 327 13.49 -19.25 -0.89
CA MET A 327 14.57 -18.25 -0.82
C MET A 327 14.33 -17.22 0.32
N LEU A 328 13.08 -16.97 0.69
CA LEU A 328 12.69 -16.00 1.69
C LEU A 328 12.57 -16.60 3.10
N ALA A 329 12.74 -17.91 3.27
CA ALA A 329 12.56 -18.58 4.56
C ALA A 329 13.40 -17.95 5.68
N SER A 330 14.63 -17.53 5.38
CA SER A 330 15.56 -16.93 6.35
C SER A 330 15.12 -15.55 6.89
N VAL A 331 14.13 -14.91 6.27
CA VAL A 331 13.59 -13.61 6.70
C VAL A 331 12.13 -13.66 7.11
N ILE A 332 11.58 -14.86 7.27
CA ILE A 332 10.30 -15.09 7.94
C ILE A 332 10.58 -15.27 9.43
N PRO A 333 10.08 -14.40 10.32
CA PRO A 333 10.42 -14.42 11.74
C PRO A 333 10.23 -15.78 12.40
N ALA A 334 9.10 -16.44 12.14
CA ALA A 334 8.80 -17.76 12.68
C ALA A 334 9.82 -18.85 12.26
N HIS A 335 10.34 -18.77 11.03
CA HIS A 335 11.36 -19.72 10.55
C HIS A 335 12.76 -19.39 11.09
N ALA A 336 13.03 -18.11 11.31
CA ALA A 336 14.30 -17.62 11.82
C ALA A 336 14.40 -17.71 13.36
N GLY A 337 13.31 -18.04 14.07
CA GLY A 337 13.26 -18.09 15.53
C GLY A 337 13.39 -16.70 16.19
N VAL A 338 13.00 -15.63 15.50
CA VAL A 338 13.05 -14.25 16.00
C VAL A 338 11.62 -13.75 16.22
N PRO A 339 11.32 -13.08 17.35
CA PRO A 339 9.99 -12.54 17.62
C PRO A 339 9.54 -11.54 16.56
N GLU A 340 8.29 -11.68 16.08
CA GLU A 340 7.64 -10.71 15.21
C GLU A 340 6.92 -9.64 16.04
N GLN A 341 7.08 -8.38 15.67
CA GLN A 341 6.23 -7.29 16.14
C GLN A 341 5.37 -6.75 14.98
N PHE A 342 4.14 -7.24 14.91
CA PHE A 342 3.20 -6.77 13.90
C PHE A 342 2.68 -5.36 14.23
N VAL A 343 3.09 -4.40 13.41
CA VAL A 343 2.58 -3.03 13.42
C VAL A 343 1.47 -2.97 12.37
N GLY A 344 0.25 -3.24 12.78
CA GLY A 344 -0.92 -3.20 11.90
C GLY A 344 -1.12 -1.82 11.26
N PRO A 345 -1.87 -1.73 10.16
CA PRO A 345 -2.11 -0.46 9.45
C PRO A 345 -2.64 0.66 10.37
N ASP A 346 -3.54 0.32 11.31
CA ASP A 346 -4.09 1.23 12.31
C ASP A 346 -3.03 1.79 13.27
N ARG A 347 -2.15 0.92 13.79
CA ARG A 347 -1.05 1.34 14.67
C ARG A 347 -0.03 2.17 13.91
N LEU A 348 0.36 1.71 12.73
CA LEU A 348 1.33 2.43 11.90
C LEU A 348 0.85 3.86 11.65
N ASN A 349 -0.39 4.02 11.23
CA ASN A 349 -0.98 5.33 10.97
C ASN A 349 -1.06 6.20 12.23
N ARG A 350 -1.55 5.65 13.36
CA ARG A 350 -1.64 6.35 14.65
C ARG A 350 -0.32 6.92 15.14
N TYR A 351 0.78 6.20 14.93
CA TYR A 351 2.11 6.60 15.40
C TYR A 351 2.91 7.41 14.36
N THR A 352 2.46 7.50 13.11
CA THR A 352 3.23 8.17 12.03
C THR A 352 3.57 9.61 12.37
N GLU A 353 2.59 10.43 12.77
CA GLU A 353 2.82 11.84 13.09
C GLU A 353 3.79 12.03 14.28
N SER A 354 3.56 11.28 15.37
CA SER A 354 4.42 11.37 16.55
C SER A 354 5.83 10.82 16.29
N SER A 355 5.98 9.83 15.43
CA SER A 355 7.29 9.34 14.99
C SER A 355 7.99 10.34 14.07
N ALA A 356 7.26 11.08 13.24
CA ALA A 356 7.83 12.19 12.47
C ALA A 356 8.36 13.31 13.37
N LYS A 357 7.64 13.67 14.44
CA LYS A 357 8.12 14.65 15.45
C LYS A 357 9.42 14.19 16.12
N ILE A 358 9.48 12.93 16.56
CA ILE A 358 10.71 12.36 17.14
C ILE A 358 11.88 12.44 16.13
N PHE A 359 11.60 12.12 14.86
CA PHE A 359 12.63 12.24 13.82
C PHE A 359 13.12 13.68 13.68
N ASP A 360 12.21 14.64 13.60
CA ASP A 360 12.55 16.06 13.44
C ASP A 360 13.35 16.61 14.61
N GLU A 361 13.05 16.18 15.83
CA GLU A 361 13.72 16.64 17.05
C GLU A 361 15.11 16.00 17.27
N MET A 362 15.32 14.75 16.84
CA MET A 362 16.50 13.98 17.24
C MET A 362 17.43 13.59 16.08
N PHE A 363 16.94 13.55 14.83
CA PHE A 363 17.69 12.97 13.71
C PHE A 363 17.84 13.89 12.49
N ARG A 364 17.30 15.10 12.53
CA ARG A 364 17.53 16.13 11.51
C ARG A 364 18.90 16.77 11.57
#